data_135c1f26786d38b1427a3be29bc80c90
#
_entry.id   135c1f26786d38b1427a3be29bc80c90
#
_cell.length_a   1.000
_cell.length_b   1.000
_cell.length_c   1.000
_cell.angle_alpha   90.00
_cell.angle_beta   90.00
_cell.angle_gamma   90.00
#
_symmetry.space_group_name_H-M   'P 1'
#
loop_
_entity.id
_entity.type
_entity.pdbx_description
1 polymer ?
#
loop_
_entity_poly.entity_id
_entity_poly.type
_entity_poly.pdbx_seq_one_letter_code
_entity_poly.pdbx_strand_id
1 'polypeptide(L)'
;MLPCLQGRPCYIGPGCSLSACVVRCAGEAARSDVVNANPLPIRLGCASLRAGRQPWQGPVVKWHKRGFKKHWHKLSRRRPGRPRAPAEIRSLICRMQSDNDWGAPRIHAELLKLGIDISQATVTRYLPKSQPAPDNVARWKAFLKNHMPEIAAMDFVTIPTASFKVLYCLFIIHHDRRRILHTNVTASPTAAWVLQQLREVFFDGPGIQCLIRDRDTKFAHVARWLKSASAVSVLAGYRSPWQNGIPERWVLTLRRELLDHVVVLSEAHARMLIADFVAYYNEDRCHLALNKDPPEPRPIQTRPRGDAEVVAIPRVGGIHHRYEWRDAA
;
A
#
# COMPACT_ATOMS: atom_id res chain seq x y z
N MET A 1 -5.13 12.46 -18.63
CA MET A 1 -5.74 11.23 -19.17
C MET A 1 -6.23 10.38 -18.03
N LEU A 2 -7.54 10.29 -17.83
CA LEU A 2 -8.16 9.39 -16.85
C LEU A 2 -8.64 8.15 -17.60
N PRO A 3 -8.32 6.92 -17.20
CA PRO A 3 -8.79 5.72 -17.90
C PRO A 3 -10.27 5.52 -17.66
N CYS A 4 -11.02 5.40 -18.73
CA CYS A 4 -12.42 4.96 -18.70
C CYS A 4 -12.45 3.43 -18.44
N LEU A 5 -13.39 2.96 -17.63
CA LEU A 5 -13.53 1.56 -17.19
C LEU A 5 -13.68 0.49 -18.29
N GLN A 6 -13.59 0.87 -19.57
CA GLN A 6 -13.66 -0.04 -20.74
C GLN A 6 -12.49 0.06 -21.72
N GLY A 7 -11.34 0.61 -21.32
CA GLY A 7 -10.10 0.48 -22.08
C GLY A 7 -10.01 1.19 -23.43
N ARG A 8 -10.91 2.13 -23.76
CA ARG A 8 -10.79 2.99 -24.94
C ARG A 8 -10.47 4.44 -24.57
N PRO A 9 -9.53 5.11 -25.22
CA PRO A 9 -9.23 6.51 -24.93
C PRO A 9 -10.35 7.43 -25.41
N CYS A 10 -10.90 8.25 -24.51
CA CYS A 10 -11.81 9.34 -24.86
C CYS A 10 -10.98 10.57 -25.24
N TYR A 11 -11.07 11.01 -26.48
CA TYR A 11 -10.55 12.30 -26.92
C TYR A 11 -11.52 13.41 -26.53
N ILE A 12 -11.06 14.34 -25.74
CA ILE A 12 -11.79 15.57 -25.41
C ILE A 12 -11.32 16.65 -26.41
N GLY A 13 -12.15 16.99 -27.37
CA GLY A 13 -11.94 18.14 -28.26
C GLY A 13 -12.12 19.47 -27.49
N PRO A 14 -11.51 20.57 -27.96
CA PRO A 14 -11.67 21.88 -27.34
C PRO A 14 -13.13 22.34 -27.46
N GLY A 15 -13.84 22.46 -26.32
CA GLY A 15 -15.22 22.95 -26.26
C GLY A 15 -16.21 22.12 -25.44
N CYS A 16 -15.85 20.96 -24.89
CA CYS A 16 -16.74 20.16 -24.05
C CYS A 16 -16.51 20.43 -22.55
N SER A 17 -17.51 20.90 -21.83
CA SER A 17 -17.47 21.06 -20.37
C SER A 17 -17.57 19.68 -19.67
N LEU A 18 -16.86 19.52 -18.56
CA LEU A 18 -16.83 18.29 -17.74
C LEU A 18 -18.23 17.79 -17.31
N SER A 19 -19.20 18.66 -17.18
CA SER A 19 -20.60 18.34 -16.83
C SER A 19 -21.33 17.53 -17.91
N ALA A 20 -21.02 17.76 -19.20
CA ALA A 20 -21.66 17.03 -20.30
C ALA A 20 -21.16 15.57 -20.43
N CYS A 21 -19.92 15.30 -20.00
CA CYS A 21 -19.31 13.97 -20.06
C CYS A 21 -19.86 13.05 -18.94
N VAL A 22 -20.13 13.60 -17.75
CA VAL A 22 -20.67 12.83 -16.62
C VAL A 22 -22.10 12.39 -16.87
N VAL A 23 -22.90 13.22 -17.53
CA VAL A 23 -24.30 12.89 -17.86
C VAL A 23 -24.40 11.78 -18.94
N ARG A 24 -23.47 11.73 -19.89
CA ARG A 24 -23.44 10.65 -20.90
C ARG A 24 -23.01 9.31 -20.33
N CYS A 25 -22.02 9.27 -19.45
CA CYS A 25 -21.60 8.01 -18.82
C CYS A 25 -22.65 7.44 -17.85
N ALA A 26 -23.42 8.31 -17.17
CA ALA A 26 -24.53 7.86 -16.32
C ALA A 26 -25.74 7.33 -17.11
N GLY A 27 -25.93 7.78 -18.34
CA GLY A 27 -26.98 7.33 -19.22
C GLY A 27 -26.75 5.93 -19.84
N GLU A 28 -25.51 5.55 -20.06
CA GLU A 28 -25.15 4.24 -20.62
C GLU A 28 -25.05 3.13 -19.58
N ALA A 29 -24.64 3.44 -18.36
CA ALA A 29 -24.65 2.48 -17.25
C ALA A 29 -26.06 2.04 -16.82
N ALA A 30 -27.07 2.88 -17.08
CA ALA A 30 -28.47 2.54 -16.80
C ALA A 30 -29.15 1.69 -17.88
N ARG A 31 -28.48 1.44 -19.02
CA ARG A 31 -29.04 0.68 -20.14
C ARG A 31 -28.63 -0.80 -20.20
N SER A 32 -27.65 -1.22 -19.42
CA SER A 32 -27.15 -2.61 -19.47
C SER A 32 -27.96 -3.62 -18.63
N ASP A 33 -28.83 -3.17 -17.71
CA ASP A 33 -29.55 -4.07 -16.82
C ASP A 33 -31.07 -4.24 -17.14
N VAL A 34 -31.52 -3.81 -18.32
CA VAL A 34 -32.90 -3.97 -18.76
C VAL A 34 -32.95 -4.77 -20.08
N VAL A 35 -32.59 -6.02 -20.03
CA VAL A 35 -32.88 -6.98 -21.09
C VAL A 35 -33.86 -8.00 -20.50
N ASN A 36 -35.14 -7.74 -20.60
CA ASN A 36 -36.27 -8.63 -20.86
C ASN A 36 -37.61 -7.97 -20.42
N ALA A 37 -38.08 -7.05 -21.21
CA ALA A 37 -39.50 -6.80 -21.34
C ALA A 37 -39.78 -6.18 -22.69
N ASN A 38 -40.35 -6.97 -23.59
CA ASN A 38 -40.78 -6.56 -24.93
C ASN A 38 -41.68 -5.33 -24.84
N PRO A 39 -41.35 -4.18 -25.41
CA PRO A 39 -42.29 -3.11 -25.62
C PRO A 39 -42.78 -3.18 -27.06
N LEU A 40 -44.09 -3.30 -27.20
CA LEU A 40 -44.81 -3.08 -28.44
C LEU A 40 -44.43 -1.74 -29.07
N PRO A 41 -44.19 -1.66 -30.40
CA PRO A 41 -43.76 -0.42 -31.03
C PRO A 41 -44.99 0.51 -31.23
N ILE A 42 -45.10 1.54 -30.41
CA ILE A 42 -45.96 2.68 -30.73
C ILE A 42 -45.19 3.55 -31.72
N ARG A 43 -45.52 3.41 -33.02
CA ARG A 43 -45.11 4.37 -34.05
C ARG A 43 -45.87 5.70 -33.79
N LEU A 44 -45.19 6.67 -33.22
CA LEU A 44 -45.64 8.05 -33.24
C LEU A 44 -45.11 8.72 -34.49
N GLY A 45 -45.98 8.90 -35.50
CA GLY A 45 -45.68 9.69 -36.69
C GLY A 45 -45.38 11.15 -36.31
N CYS A 46 -44.24 11.65 -36.74
CA CYS A 46 -43.92 13.08 -36.68
C CYS A 46 -44.78 13.82 -37.71
N ALA A 47 -45.92 14.37 -37.30
CA ALA A 47 -46.59 15.42 -38.06
C ALA A 47 -46.27 16.77 -37.41
N SER A 48 -45.56 17.60 -38.16
CA SER A 48 -45.26 18.98 -37.77
C SER A 48 -46.54 19.82 -37.84
N LEU A 49 -47.19 19.99 -36.74
CA LEU A 49 -48.29 20.96 -36.59
C LEU A 49 -47.84 22.04 -35.60
N ARG A 50 -47.72 23.27 -36.11
CA ARG A 50 -47.72 24.48 -35.26
C ARG A 50 -49.04 24.55 -34.54
N ALA A 51 -49.10 23.99 -33.34
CA ALA A 51 -50.29 24.03 -32.50
C ALA A 51 -50.12 25.06 -31.40
N GLY A 52 -51.02 26.02 -31.36
CA GLY A 52 -51.20 26.90 -30.20
C GLY A 52 -51.41 26.07 -28.93
N ARG A 53 -50.90 26.53 -27.82
CA ARG A 53 -50.98 25.82 -26.52
C ARG A 53 -52.48 25.64 -26.14
N GLN A 54 -52.94 24.44 -26.24
CA GLN A 54 -54.30 24.12 -25.78
C GLN A 54 -54.34 24.08 -24.25
N PRO A 55 -55.34 24.70 -23.62
CA PRO A 55 -55.39 24.89 -22.17
C PRO A 55 -55.48 23.59 -21.36
N TRP A 56 -55.89 22.46 -21.96
CA TRP A 56 -56.00 21.16 -21.29
C TRP A 56 -54.67 20.37 -21.22
N GLN A 57 -53.64 20.79 -21.94
CA GLN A 57 -52.32 20.10 -21.89
C GLN A 57 -51.61 20.24 -20.52
N GLY A 58 -51.87 21.32 -19.78
CA GLY A 58 -51.30 21.55 -18.47
C GLY A 58 -51.69 20.50 -17.41
N PRO A 59 -52.99 20.16 -17.26
CA PRO A 59 -53.47 19.13 -16.32
C PRO A 59 -52.98 17.73 -16.68
N VAL A 60 -53.00 17.33 -17.97
CA VAL A 60 -52.59 16.00 -18.43
C VAL A 60 -51.10 15.80 -18.23
N VAL A 61 -50.27 16.76 -18.58
CA VAL A 61 -48.81 16.70 -18.35
C VAL A 61 -48.47 16.63 -16.86
N LYS A 62 -49.19 17.39 -16.03
CA LYS A 62 -49.01 17.34 -14.56
C LYS A 62 -49.42 15.97 -14.01
N TRP A 63 -50.53 15.41 -14.46
CA TRP A 63 -51.01 14.08 -14.07
C TRP A 63 -49.99 13.00 -14.49
N HIS A 64 -49.54 13.03 -15.73
CA HIS A 64 -48.52 12.09 -16.23
C HIS A 64 -47.20 12.17 -15.45
N LYS A 65 -46.68 13.36 -15.20
CA LYS A 65 -45.51 13.57 -14.36
C LYS A 65 -45.69 13.04 -12.93
N ARG A 66 -46.88 13.23 -12.35
CA ARG A 66 -47.22 12.73 -11.02
C ARG A 66 -47.30 11.20 -10.99
N GLY A 67 -47.96 10.61 -12.02
CA GLY A 67 -48.03 9.15 -12.22
C GLY A 67 -46.66 8.52 -12.40
N PHE A 68 -45.84 9.10 -13.28
CA PHE A 68 -44.45 8.68 -13.54
C PHE A 68 -43.60 8.74 -12.27
N LYS A 69 -43.66 9.85 -11.52
CA LYS A 69 -42.94 9.99 -10.25
C LYS A 69 -43.37 8.93 -9.22
N LYS A 70 -44.66 8.65 -9.11
CA LYS A 70 -45.20 7.60 -8.22
C LYS A 70 -44.74 6.20 -8.64
N HIS A 71 -44.78 5.91 -9.95
CA HIS A 71 -44.35 4.62 -10.50
C HIS A 71 -42.87 4.37 -10.21
N TRP A 72 -42.02 5.31 -10.56
CA TRP A 72 -40.58 5.17 -10.32
C TRP A 72 -40.22 5.18 -8.84
N HIS A 73 -40.90 5.95 -8.01
CA HIS A 73 -40.73 5.89 -6.56
C HIS A 73 -41.05 4.50 -5.99
N LYS A 74 -42.08 3.83 -6.54
CA LYS A 74 -42.47 2.46 -6.15
C LYS A 74 -41.40 1.43 -6.60
N LEU A 75 -40.90 1.57 -7.81
CA LEU A 75 -39.84 0.68 -8.36
C LEU A 75 -38.49 0.91 -7.69
N SER A 76 -38.12 2.15 -7.37
CA SER A 76 -36.87 2.52 -6.74
C SER A 76 -36.84 2.35 -5.21
N ARG A 77 -37.94 1.92 -4.60
CA ARG A 77 -37.97 1.56 -3.17
C ARG A 77 -36.98 0.41 -2.94
N ARG A 78 -35.84 0.73 -2.32
CA ARG A 78 -34.92 -0.30 -1.85
C ARG A 78 -35.67 -1.23 -0.90
N ARG A 79 -35.64 -2.53 -1.17
CA ARG A 79 -36.14 -3.51 -0.22
C ARG A 79 -35.47 -3.27 1.13
N PRO A 80 -36.21 -3.31 2.25
CA PRO A 80 -35.58 -3.20 3.55
C PRO A 80 -34.43 -4.23 3.64
N GLY A 81 -33.24 -3.75 3.89
CA GLY A 81 -32.07 -4.64 4.04
C GLY A 81 -32.23 -5.49 5.29
N ARG A 82 -31.25 -6.43 5.48
CA ARG A 82 -31.19 -7.25 6.70
C ARG A 82 -31.30 -6.38 7.95
N PRO A 83 -32.14 -6.73 8.94
CA PRO A 83 -32.29 -5.98 10.18
C PRO A 83 -30.93 -5.73 10.85
N ARG A 84 -30.77 -4.60 11.48
CA ARG A 84 -29.56 -4.29 12.26
C ARG A 84 -29.51 -5.19 13.48
N ALA A 85 -28.31 -5.59 13.91
CA ALA A 85 -28.15 -6.31 15.17
C ALA A 85 -28.73 -5.49 16.34
N PRO A 86 -29.27 -6.14 17.39
CA PRO A 86 -29.81 -5.48 18.58
C PRO A 86 -28.86 -4.44 19.16
N ALA A 87 -29.41 -3.37 19.73
CA ALA A 87 -28.59 -2.28 20.29
C ALA A 87 -27.64 -2.77 21.39
N GLU A 88 -28.09 -3.70 22.20
CA GLU A 88 -27.32 -4.33 23.28
C GLU A 88 -26.07 -5.05 22.77
N ILE A 89 -26.20 -5.84 21.71
CA ILE A 89 -25.07 -6.54 21.10
C ILE A 89 -24.06 -5.53 20.49
N ARG A 90 -24.56 -4.46 19.90
CA ARG A 90 -23.69 -3.42 19.34
C ARG A 90 -22.87 -2.70 20.43
N SER A 91 -23.53 -2.34 21.54
CA SER A 91 -22.86 -1.71 22.67
C SER A 91 -21.84 -2.66 23.34
N LEU A 92 -22.17 -3.96 23.42
CA LEU A 92 -21.26 -4.97 23.94
C LEU A 92 -20.00 -5.12 23.06
N ILE A 93 -20.14 -5.15 21.74
CA ILE A 93 -19.00 -5.19 20.80
C ILE A 93 -18.08 -3.99 21.01
N CYS A 94 -18.65 -2.78 21.09
CA CYS A 94 -17.85 -1.57 21.31
C CYS A 94 -17.14 -1.59 22.67
N ARG A 95 -17.81 -2.04 23.72
CA ARG A 95 -17.24 -2.17 25.07
C ARG A 95 -16.11 -3.19 25.11
N MET A 96 -16.28 -4.38 24.52
CA MET A 96 -15.23 -5.40 24.45
C MET A 96 -13.98 -4.90 23.74
N GLN A 97 -14.14 -4.04 22.72
CA GLN A 97 -13.00 -3.43 22.06
C GLN A 97 -12.33 -2.37 22.92
N SER A 98 -13.11 -1.48 23.58
CA SER A 98 -12.55 -0.40 24.41
C SER A 98 -11.79 -0.95 25.62
N ASP A 99 -12.32 -2.01 26.23
CA ASP A 99 -11.75 -2.57 27.44
C ASP A 99 -10.47 -3.42 27.18
N ASN A 100 -10.36 -4.02 25.99
CA ASN A 100 -9.32 -5.01 25.70
C ASN A 100 -8.51 -4.75 24.43
N ASP A 101 -8.86 -3.76 23.62
CA ASP A 101 -8.26 -3.47 22.32
C ASP A 101 -8.27 -4.69 21.34
N TRP A 102 -9.31 -5.52 21.43
CA TRP A 102 -9.41 -6.74 20.63
C TRP A 102 -9.91 -6.48 19.22
N GLY A 103 -9.38 -7.26 18.27
CA GLY A 103 -9.89 -7.28 16.88
C GLY A 103 -11.17 -8.11 16.73
N ALA A 104 -11.83 -7.96 15.58
CA ALA A 104 -13.07 -8.65 15.24
C ALA A 104 -13.05 -10.18 15.45
N PRO A 105 -11.99 -10.93 15.08
CA PRO A 105 -11.97 -12.38 15.27
C PRO A 105 -12.09 -12.80 16.75
N ARG A 106 -11.38 -12.09 17.62
CA ARG A 106 -11.37 -12.41 19.06
C ARG A 106 -12.69 -12.05 19.73
N ILE A 107 -13.25 -10.87 19.42
CA ILE A 107 -14.56 -10.46 19.90
C ILE A 107 -15.65 -11.44 19.42
N HIS A 108 -15.59 -11.88 18.17
CA HIS A 108 -16.51 -12.89 17.64
C HIS A 108 -16.44 -14.20 18.42
N ALA A 109 -15.23 -14.69 18.71
CA ALA A 109 -15.05 -15.91 19.50
C ALA A 109 -15.64 -15.80 20.91
N GLU A 110 -15.47 -14.66 21.59
CA GLU A 110 -16.06 -14.43 22.91
C GLU A 110 -17.59 -14.30 22.86
N LEU A 111 -18.15 -13.68 21.82
CA LEU A 111 -19.61 -13.61 21.62
C LEU A 111 -20.23 -14.99 21.41
N LEU A 112 -19.55 -15.88 20.66
CA LEU A 112 -19.98 -17.28 20.53
C LEU A 112 -19.99 -18.02 21.86
N LYS A 113 -19.00 -17.79 22.74
CA LYS A 113 -18.97 -18.37 24.10
C LYS A 113 -20.10 -17.83 24.98
N LEU A 114 -20.57 -16.63 24.72
CA LEU A 114 -21.75 -16.05 25.40
C LEU A 114 -23.07 -16.49 24.77
N GLY A 115 -23.06 -17.44 23.80
CA GLY A 115 -24.26 -17.93 23.12
C GLY A 115 -24.84 -16.94 22.10
N ILE A 116 -24.11 -15.89 21.72
CA ILE A 116 -24.54 -14.87 20.76
C ILE A 116 -23.99 -15.26 19.38
N ASP A 117 -24.86 -15.86 18.55
CA ASP A 117 -24.48 -16.25 17.18
C ASP A 117 -24.66 -15.10 16.19
N ILE A 118 -23.56 -14.41 15.89
CA ILE A 118 -23.47 -13.37 14.87
C ILE A 118 -22.24 -13.57 14.03
N SER A 119 -22.29 -13.24 12.73
CA SER A 119 -21.13 -13.41 11.86
C SER A 119 -19.98 -12.45 12.22
N GLN A 120 -18.73 -12.89 12.04
CA GLN A 120 -17.53 -12.05 12.19
C GLN A 120 -17.61 -10.76 11.35
N ALA A 121 -18.19 -10.82 10.13
CA ALA A 121 -18.40 -9.66 9.29
C ALA A 121 -19.34 -8.62 9.93
N THR A 122 -20.32 -9.07 10.73
CA THR A 122 -21.19 -8.17 11.51
C THR A 122 -20.39 -7.51 12.63
N VAL A 123 -19.55 -8.24 13.35
CA VAL A 123 -18.66 -7.67 14.37
C VAL A 123 -17.76 -6.61 13.75
N THR A 124 -17.07 -6.92 12.64
CA THR A 124 -16.21 -5.97 11.92
C THR A 124 -16.93 -4.69 11.51
N ARG A 125 -18.20 -4.78 11.15
CA ARG A 125 -19.03 -3.62 10.75
C ARG A 125 -19.32 -2.67 11.92
N TYR A 126 -19.47 -3.20 13.13
CA TYR A 126 -19.79 -2.41 14.33
C TYR A 126 -18.58 -1.97 15.12
N LEU A 127 -17.42 -2.54 14.84
CA LEU A 127 -16.19 -2.04 15.43
C LEU A 127 -15.93 -0.61 14.95
N PRO A 128 -15.61 0.32 15.88
CA PRO A 128 -15.13 1.63 15.50
C PRO A 128 -13.93 1.44 14.57
N LYS A 129 -14.04 1.90 13.36
CA LYS A 129 -12.91 1.94 12.45
C LYS A 129 -11.93 2.94 13.06
N SER A 130 -10.85 2.43 13.61
CA SER A 130 -9.68 3.25 13.91
C SER A 130 -9.17 3.78 12.57
N GLN A 131 -9.79 4.84 12.08
CA GLN A 131 -9.21 5.59 10.97
C GLN A 131 -8.07 6.41 11.60
N PRO A 132 -6.82 6.19 11.20
CA PRO A 132 -5.81 7.22 11.40
C PRO A 132 -6.41 8.48 10.81
N ALA A 133 -6.38 9.58 11.56
CA ALA A 133 -6.94 10.84 11.08
C ALA A 133 -6.40 11.06 9.66
N PRO A 134 -7.25 11.20 8.64
CA PRO A 134 -6.81 11.21 7.24
C PRO A 134 -5.76 12.27 6.95
N ASP A 135 -5.72 13.29 7.76
CA ASP A 135 -4.76 14.38 7.75
C ASP A 135 -3.32 13.92 8.11
N ASN A 136 -3.16 13.00 9.05
CA ASN A 136 -1.82 12.51 9.46
C ASN A 136 -1.13 11.70 8.37
N VAL A 137 -1.89 10.89 7.62
CA VAL A 137 -1.36 10.10 6.50
C VAL A 137 -0.98 11.01 5.33
N ALA A 138 -1.81 12.02 5.04
CA ALA A 138 -1.54 12.99 3.99
C ALA A 138 -0.31 13.84 4.32
N ARG A 139 -0.19 14.34 5.56
CA ARG A 139 0.98 15.09 6.05
C ARG A 139 2.26 14.26 5.99
N TRP A 140 2.19 12.98 6.39
CA TRP A 140 3.33 12.07 6.30
C TRP A 140 3.77 11.82 4.86
N LYS A 141 2.82 11.59 3.95
CA LYS A 141 3.13 11.44 2.53
C LYS A 141 3.76 12.71 1.93
N ALA A 142 3.25 13.88 2.29
CA ALA A 142 3.81 15.15 1.85
C ALA A 142 5.24 15.36 2.39
N PHE A 143 5.46 15.06 3.67
CA PHE A 143 6.79 15.10 4.29
C PHE A 143 7.76 14.17 3.57
N LEU A 144 7.39 12.90 3.38
CA LEU A 144 8.24 11.95 2.66
C LEU A 144 8.56 12.43 1.24
N LYS A 145 7.56 12.91 0.50
CA LYS A 145 7.76 13.39 -0.88
C LYS A 145 8.79 14.52 -0.97
N ASN A 146 8.80 15.42 0.01
CA ASN A 146 9.67 16.60 0.00
C ASN A 146 11.08 16.30 0.53
N HIS A 147 11.24 15.28 1.39
CA HIS A 147 12.49 15.01 2.11
C HIS A 147 13.08 13.63 1.86
N MET A 148 12.52 12.83 0.92
CA MET A 148 13.00 11.48 0.64
C MET A 148 14.51 11.35 0.42
N PRO A 149 15.17 12.30 -0.28
CA PRO A 149 16.62 12.23 -0.50
C PRO A 149 17.46 12.46 0.77
N GLU A 150 16.85 12.94 1.85
CA GLU A 150 17.54 13.27 3.10
C GLU A 150 17.17 12.31 4.23
N ILE A 151 16.26 11.36 3.96
CA ILE A 151 15.71 10.46 4.96
C ILE A 151 16.35 9.08 4.84
N ALA A 152 16.83 8.58 5.97
CA ALA A 152 17.13 7.17 6.15
C ALA A 152 16.28 6.59 7.29
N ALA A 153 16.16 5.27 7.31
CA ALA A 153 15.55 4.56 8.42
C ALA A 153 16.49 3.46 8.90
N MET A 154 16.44 3.16 10.19
CA MET A 154 17.20 2.10 10.81
C MET A 154 16.29 1.16 11.59
N ASP A 155 16.63 -0.12 11.55
CA ASP A 155 15.89 -1.14 12.30
C ASP A 155 16.76 -2.38 12.52
N PHE A 156 16.25 -3.32 13.32
CA PHE A 156 16.87 -4.62 13.55
C PHE A 156 16.07 -5.75 12.90
N VAL A 157 16.79 -6.71 12.36
CA VAL A 157 16.24 -8.01 12.03
C VAL A 157 16.93 -9.10 12.86
N THR A 158 16.13 -10.00 13.40
CA THR A 158 16.62 -11.15 14.16
C THR A 158 16.87 -12.34 13.24
N ILE A 159 18.01 -13.01 13.44
CA ILE A 159 18.46 -14.14 12.63
C ILE A 159 18.76 -15.31 13.56
N PRO A 160 17.97 -16.40 13.51
CA PRO A 160 18.29 -17.60 14.26
C PRO A 160 19.47 -18.34 13.62
N THR A 161 20.35 -18.88 14.45
CA THR A 161 21.47 -19.71 14.00
C THR A 161 21.15 -21.20 14.16
N ALA A 162 21.94 -22.07 13.52
CA ALA A 162 21.86 -23.53 13.67
C ALA A 162 22.01 -23.99 15.13
N SER A 163 22.73 -23.21 15.96
CA SER A 163 22.90 -23.48 17.39
C SER A 163 21.82 -22.86 18.27
N PHE A 164 20.68 -22.42 17.68
CA PHE A 164 19.54 -21.74 18.34
C PHE A 164 19.91 -20.42 19.05
N LYS A 165 21.07 -19.86 18.77
CA LYS A 165 21.42 -18.50 19.20
C LYS A 165 20.75 -17.49 18.25
N VAL A 166 20.32 -16.36 18.80
CA VAL A 166 19.72 -15.28 18.03
C VAL A 166 20.79 -14.21 17.77
N LEU A 167 21.03 -13.90 16.50
CA LEU A 167 21.84 -12.76 16.09
C LEU A 167 20.92 -11.59 15.71
N TYR A 168 21.45 -10.38 15.84
CA TYR A 168 20.78 -9.13 15.50
C TYR A 168 21.53 -8.48 14.35
N CYS A 169 20.86 -8.29 13.23
CA CYS A 169 21.39 -7.50 12.14
C CYS A 169 20.79 -6.09 12.20
N LEU A 170 21.62 -5.09 12.46
CA LEU A 170 21.28 -3.69 12.25
C LEU A 170 21.38 -3.39 10.76
N PHE A 171 20.42 -2.65 10.23
CA PHE A 171 20.51 -2.10 8.89
C PHE A 171 20.05 -0.64 8.84
N ILE A 172 20.60 0.10 7.90
CA ILE A 172 20.25 1.48 7.61
C ILE A 172 19.90 1.55 6.12
N ILE A 173 18.66 1.97 5.84
CA ILE A 173 18.12 2.05 4.49
C ILE A 173 17.77 3.50 4.13
N HIS A 174 18.21 3.95 2.97
CA HIS A 174 17.87 5.26 2.44
C HIS A 174 16.48 5.23 1.78
N HIS A 175 15.65 6.23 2.03
CA HIS A 175 14.26 6.20 1.58
C HIS A 175 14.10 6.46 0.09
N ASP A 176 14.92 7.32 -0.51
CA ASP A 176 14.77 7.74 -1.91
C ASP A 176 14.82 6.55 -2.86
N ARG A 177 15.98 5.92 -2.96
CA ARG A 177 16.15 4.76 -3.84
C ARG A 177 16.10 3.41 -3.12
N ARG A 178 15.76 3.40 -1.82
CA ARG A 178 15.73 2.18 -0.99
C ARG A 178 17.09 1.48 -0.89
N ARG A 179 18.16 2.22 -1.10
CA ARG A 179 19.52 1.71 -1.01
C ARG A 179 19.84 1.36 0.44
N ILE A 180 20.42 0.18 0.64
CA ILE A 180 20.98 -0.19 1.93
C ILE A 180 22.34 0.50 2.06
N LEU A 181 22.45 1.38 3.05
CA LEU A 181 23.65 2.14 3.31
C LEU A 181 24.63 1.38 4.18
N HIS A 182 24.10 0.62 5.14
CA HIS A 182 24.93 -0.10 6.10
C HIS A 182 24.19 -1.31 6.65
N THR A 183 24.94 -2.37 6.92
CA THR A 183 24.48 -3.55 7.65
C THR A 183 25.60 -4.09 8.51
N ASN A 184 25.28 -4.49 9.74
CA ASN A 184 26.21 -5.23 10.56
C ASN A 184 25.46 -6.19 11.49
N VAL A 185 26.12 -7.29 11.87
CA VAL A 185 25.52 -8.34 12.69
C VAL A 185 26.26 -8.44 14.01
N THR A 186 25.50 -8.67 15.09
CA THR A 186 26.07 -8.91 16.42
C THR A 186 25.16 -9.83 17.23
N ALA A 187 25.76 -10.59 18.16
CA ALA A 187 25.00 -11.34 19.16
C ALA A 187 24.52 -10.44 20.32
N SER A 188 25.18 -9.29 20.54
CA SER A 188 24.90 -8.40 21.69
C SER A 188 24.77 -6.95 21.22
N PRO A 189 23.57 -6.52 20.78
CA PRO A 189 23.35 -5.16 20.28
C PRO A 189 23.27 -4.16 21.44
N THR A 190 24.43 -3.62 21.85
CA THR A 190 24.50 -2.57 22.87
C THR A 190 24.29 -1.18 22.23
N ALA A 191 23.87 -0.20 23.05
CA ALA A 191 23.73 1.19 22.60
C ALA A 191 25.07 1.77 22.07
N ALA A 192 26.20 1.41 22.70
CA ALA A 192 27.53 1.84 22.23
C ALA A 192 27.86 1.25 20.85
N TRP A 193 27.55 -0.02 20.63
CA TRP A 193 27.72 -0.66 19.32
C TRP A 193 26.85 0.00 18.26
N VAL A 194 25.58 0.30 18.55
CA VAL A 194 24.69 1.01 17.60
C VAL A 194 25.24 2.38 17.22
N LEU A 195 25.73 3.15 18.21
CA LEU A 195 26.34 4.45 17.94
C LEU A 195 27.60 4.34 17.06
N GLN A 196 28.38 3.29 17.23
CA GLN A 196 29.54 3.04 16.37
C GLN A 196 29.12 2.79 14.93
N GLN A 197 28.08 1.98 14.70
CA GLN A 197 27.56 1.73 13.35
C GLN A 197 27.03 3.01 12.70
N LEU A 198 26.38 3.88 13.46
CA LEU A 198 25.93 5.18 12.96
C LEU A 198 27.09 6.10 12.58
N ARG A 199 28.18 6.10 13.36
CA ARG A 199 29.37 6.90 13.02
C ARG A 199 29.97 6.48 11.67
N GLU A 200 30.02 5.19 11.38
CA GLU A 200 30.53 4.66 10.10
C GLU A 200 29.68 5.16 8.92
N VAL A 201 28.36 5.29 9.08
CA VAL A 201 27.46 5.77 8.02
C VAL A 201 27.51 7.28 7.85
N PHE A 202 27.56 8.04 8.95
CA PHE A 202 27.47 9.49 8.91
C PHE A 202 28.82 10.19 8.61
N PHE A 203 29.94 9.47 8.73
CA PHE A 203 31.27 10.04 8.45
C PHE A 203 31.53 10.21 6.95
N ASP A 204 31.14 9.21 6.13
CA ASP A 204 31.36 9.20 4.68
C ASP A 204 30.03 9.15 3.88
N GLY A 205 28.89 9.28 4.55
CA GLY A 205 27.60 8.97 3.96
C GLY A 205 26.92 10.13 3.22
N PRO A 206 25.92 9.81 2.42
CA PRO A 206 25.05 10.81 1.79
C PRO A 206 24.40 11.65 2.89
N GLY A 207 24.35 12.97 2.74
CA GLY A 207 23.88 13.95 3.72
C GLY A 207 22.50 13.65 4.34
N ILE A 208 22.47 12.62 5.21
CA ILE A 208 21.27 12.19 5.92
C ILE A 208 20.93 13.25 6.96
N GLN A 209 19.82 13.95 6.77
CA GLN A 209 19.35 14.95 7.72
C GLN A 209 18.31 14.40 8.70
N CYS A 210 17.65 13.29 8.31
CA CYS A 210 16.58 12.70 9.10
C CYS A 210 16.74 11.18 9.19
N LEU A 211 16.80 10.65 10.43
CA LEU A 211 16.83 9.21 10.68
C LEU A 211 15.57 8.76 11.39
N ILE A 212 14.78 7.93 10.70
CA ILE A 212 13.59 7.29 11.26
C ILE A 212 14.05 6.03 12.02
N ARG A 213 13.55 5.86 13.24
CA ARG A 213 13.83 4.70 14.08
C ARG A 213 12.61 4.27 14.87
N ASP A 214 12.60 3.01 15.26
CA ASP A 214 11.59 2.49 16.16
C ASP A 214 11.87 2.90 17.62
N ARG A 215 10.92 2.64 18.51
CA ARG A 215 10.96 2.98 19.96
C ARG A 215 11.76 1.99 20.80
N ASP A 216 12.63 1.17 20.22
CA ASP A 216 13.47 0.26 20.97
C ASP A 216 14.40 1.04 21.93
N THR A 217 14.52 0.54 23.15
CA THR A 217 15.38 1.11 24.21
C THR A 217 16.87 1.14 23.81
N LYS A 218 17.31 0.24 22.94
CA LYS A 218 18.67 0.20 22.37
C LYS A 218 19.01 1.47 21.60
N PHE A 219 17.99 2.19 21.11
CA PHE A 219 18.14 3.45 20.38
C PHE A 219 18.05 4.71 21.28
N ALA A 220 17.99 4.56 22.60
CA ALA A 220 17.79 5.69 23.52
C ALA A 220 18.83 6.82 23.35
N HIS A 221 20.09 6.45 23.11
CA HIS A 221 21.19 7.42 22.98
C HIS A 221 21.34 7.99 21.54
N VAL A 222 20.69 7.38 20.57
CA VAL A 222 20.79 7.76 19.15
C VAL A 222 20.32 9.20 18.92
N ALA A 223 19.20 9.61 19.53
CA ALA A 223 18.67 10.96 19.36
C ALA A 223 19.63 12.07 19.83
N ARG A 224 20.32 11.83 20.95
CA ARG A 224 21.31 12.78 21.48
C ARG A 224 22.51 12.89 20.55
N TRP A 225 23.01 11.76 20.07
CA TRP A 225 24.14 11.72 19.16
C TRP A 225 23.80 12.35 17.80
N LEU A 226 22.66 12.05 17.19
CA LEU A 226 22.20 12.62 15.91
C LEU A 226 22.12 14.15 15.98
N LYS A 227 21.69 14.70 17.13
CA LYS A 227 21.67 16.14 17.34
C LYS A 227 23.07 16.75 17.24
N SER A 228 24.13 16.06 17.72
CA SER A 228 25.52 16.52 17.56
C SER A 228 26.02 16.35 16.12
N ALA A 229 25.45 15.46 15.35
CA ALA A 229 25.75 15.26 13.93
C ALA A 229 24.85 16.12 12.99
N SER A 230 24.16 17.12 13.52
CA SER A 230 23.23 18.01 12.77
C SER A 230 22.10 17.27 12.06
N ALA A 231 21.73 16.09 12.55
CA ALA A 231 20.65 15.28 12.02
C ALA A 231 19.49 15.15 13.03
N VAL A 232 18.28 14.97 12.50
CA VAL A 232 17.05 14.84 13.29
C VAL A 232 16.68 13.37 13.45
N SER A 233 16.42 12.95 14.71
CA SER A 233 15.85 11.63 14.96
C SER A 233 14.33 11.71 14.98
N VAL A 234 13.69 10.97 14.09
CA VAL A 234 12.23 10.82 14.05
C VAL A 234 11.85 9.46 14.60
N LEU A 235 11.02 9.47 15.65
CA LEU A 235 10.44 8.24 16.21
C LEU A 235 9.22 7.85 15.42
N ALA A 236 9.14 6.58 15.00
CA ALA A 236 7.91 6.03 14.46
C ALA A 236 6.77 6.21 15.47
N GLY A 237 5.63 6.71 15.00
CA GLY A 237 4.46 6.99 15.83
C GLY A 237 3.92 5.69 16.45
N TYR A 238 3.34 5.83 17.65
CA TYR A 238 2.66 4.69 18.26
C TYR A 238 1.51 4.21 17.37
N ARG A 239 1.45 2.91 17.10
CA ARG A 239 0.45 2.28 16.18
C ARG A 239 0.45 2.86 14.77
N SER A 240 1.59 3.31 14.27
CA SER A 240 1.73 3.89 12.93
C SER A 240 2.67 3.07 12.04
N PRO A 241 2.35 1.80 11.71
CA PRO A 241 3.25 0.92 10.95
C PRO A 241 3.59 1.47 9.55
N TRP A 242 2.70 2.30 8.96
CA TRP A 242 2.98 2.92 7.66
C TRP A 242 4.20 3.85 7.66
N GLN A 243 4.67 4.32 8.83
CA GLN A 243 5.85 5.17 8.94
C GLN A 243 7.15 4.37 8.81
N ASN A 244 7.13 3.08 9.14
CA ASN A 244 8.27 2.17 9.03
C ASN A 244 8.15 1.16 7.87
N GLY A 245 7.24 1.41 6.92
CA GLY A 245 6.92 0.44 5.86
C GLY A 245 8.07 0.10 4.91
N ILE A 246 9.07 0.97 4.74
CA ILE A 246 10.26 0.70 3.89
C ILE A 246 11.19 -0.29 4.60
N PRO A 247 11.62 -0.09 5.85
CA PRO A 247 12.35 -1.07 6.64
C PRO A 247 11.65 -2.44 6.75
N GLU A 248 10.36 -2.45 7.10
CA GLU A 248 9.57 -3.69 7.21
C GLU A 248 9.56 -4.47 5.89
N ARG A 249 9.43 -3.78 4.77
CA ARG A 249 9.47 -4.40 3.45
C ARG A 249 10.83 -5.00 3.13
N TRP A 250 11.92 -4.34 3.53
CA TRP A 250 13.26 -4.88 3.35
C TRP A 250 13.48 -6.13 4.23
N VAL A 251 13.06 -6.10 5.50
CA VAL A 251 13.11 -7.27 6.39
C VAL A 251 12.38 -8.45 5.79
N LEU A 252 11.19 -8.23 5.22
CA LEU A 252 10.43 -9.28 4.56
C LEU A 252 11.17 -9.83 3.31
N THR A 253 11.81 -8.96 2.55
CA THR A 253 12.61 -9.33 1.38
C THR A 253 13.82 -10.16 1.80
N LEU A 254 14.59 -9.70 2.80
CA LEU A 254 15.75 -10.42 3.34
C LEU A 254 15.37 -11.83 3.84
N ARG A 255 14.24 -11.95 4.54
CA ARG A 255 13.75 -13.26 5.00
C ARG A 255 13.45 -14.18 3.83
N ARG A 256 12.59 -13.76 2.92
CA ARG A 256 12.09 -14.59 1.82
C ARG A 256 13.14 -14.94 0.78
N GLU A 257 14.05 -14.01 0.49
CA GLU A 257 15.00 -14.15 -0.60
C GLU A 257 16.38 -14.63 -0.15
N LEU A 258 16.68 -14.63 1.16
CA LEU A 258 17.93 -15.15 1.71
C LEU A 258 17.70 -16.11 2.87
N LEU A 259 17.14 -15.65 4.00
CA LEU A 259 17.15 -16.39 5.26
C LEU A 259 16.30 -17.66 5.22
N ASP A 260 15.24 -17.71 4.40
CA ASP A 260 14.41 -18.91 4.22
C ASP A 260 15.15 -19.99 3.39
N HIS A 261 16.26 -19.67 2.74
CA HIS A 261 17.04 -20.56 1.89
C HIS A 261 18.36 -21.02 2.50
N VAL A 262 18.79 -20.42 3.63
CA VAL A 262 20.12 -20.66 4.19
C VAL A 262 20.05 -20.87 5.70
N VAL A 263 20.79 -21.87 6.20
CA VAL A 263 21.00 -22.07 7.63
C VAL A 263 22.24 -21.28 8.08
N VAL A 264 22.04 -20.31 8.96
CA VAL A 264 23.13 -19.47 9.49
C VAL A 264 23.88 -20.21 10.59
N LEU A 265 25.21 -20.36 10.44
CA LEU A 265 26.05 -21.12 11.38
C LEU A 265 26.67 -20.25 12.46
N SER A 266 27.16 -19.05 12.09
CA SER A 266 27.88 -18.15 12.98
C SER A 266 27.63 -16.69 12.63
N GLU A 267 28.11 -15.79 13.50
CA GLU A 267 28.04 -14.34 13.27
C GLU A 267 28.85 -13.92 12.02
N ALA A 268 30.04 -14.49 11.84
CA ALA A 268 30.86 -14.23 10.64
C ALA A 268 30.17 -14.72 9.37
N HIS A 269 29.53 -15.90 9.41
CA HIS A 269 28.75 -16.43 8.29
C HIS A 269 27.55 -15.54 7.98
N ALA A 270 26.83 -15.07 9.01
CA ALA A 270 25.73 -14.13 8.81
C ALA A 270 26.17 -12.82 8.15
N ARG A 271 27.30 -12.25 8.59
CA ARG A 271 27.84 -11.02 8.00
C ARG A 271 28.17 -11.21 6.52
N MET A 272 28.84 -12.30 6.16
CA MET A 272 29.18 -12.62 4.77
C MET A 272 27.92 -12.75 3.91
N LEU A 273 26.95 -13.56 4.33
CA LEU A 273 25.71 -13.78 3.59
C LEU A 273 24.91 -12.48 3.38
N ILE A 274 24.82 -11.65 4.42
CA ILE A 274 24.11 -10.37 4.34
C ILE A 274 24.86 -9.39 3.46
N ALA A 275 26.18 -9.32 3.53
CA ALA A 275 26.98 -8.46 2.67
C ALA A 275 26.78 -8.81 1.18
N ASP A 276 26.82 -10.11 0.83
CA ASP A 276 26.56 -10.60 -0.52
C ASP A 276 25.12 -10.25 -0.97
N PHE A 277 24.14 -10.44 -0.07
CA PHE A 277 22.74 -10.12 -0.38
C PHE A 277 22.54 -8.61 -0.56
N VAL A 278 23.17 -7.77 0.25
CA VAL A 278 23.08 -6.31 0.13
C VAL A 278 23.70 -5.83 -1.18
N ALA A 279 24.83 -6.40 -1.61
CA ALA A 279 25.43 -6.12 -2.91
C ALA A 279 24.44 -6.47 -4.05
N TYR A 280 23.86 -7.68 -4.03
CA TYR A 280 22.84 -8.08 -4.97
C TYR A 280 21.60 -7.15 -4.93
N TYR A 281 21.11 -6.83 -3.73
CA TYR A 281 19.95 -5.99 -3.52
C TYR A 281 20.14 -4.58 -4.09
N ASN A 282 21.30 -3.97 -3.86
CA ASN A 282 21.60 -2.62 -4.31
C ASN A 282 21.91 -2.55 -5.81
N GLU A 283 22.66 -3.50 -6.36
CA GLU A 283 23.21 -3.45 -7.72
C GLU A 283 22.32 -4.13 -8.77
N ASP A 284 21.64 -5.22 -8.41
CA ASP A 284 21.02 -6.12 -9.40
C ASP A 284 19.50 -6.29 -9.22
N ARG A 285 19.02 -6.18 -7.99
CA ARG A 285 17.63 -6.46 -7.69
C ARG A 285 16.70 -5.36 -8.20
N CYS A 286 15.84 -5.68 -9.15
CA CYS A 286 14.86 -4.76 -9.71
C CYS A 286 13.71 -4.46 -8.72
N HIS A 287 13.33 -3.19 -8.62
CA HIS A 287 12.26 -2.69 -7.77
C HIS A 287 11.14 -2.05 -8.58
N LEU A 288 9.90 -2.51 -8.41
CA LEU A 288 8.73 -1.94 -9.10
C LEU A 288 8.55 -0.44 -8.81
N ALA A 289 8.85 -0.01 -7.58
CA ALA A 289 8.72 1.38 -7.18
C ALA A 289 9.83 2.30 -7.75
N LEU A 290 10.91 1.71 -8.28
CA LEU A 290 12.01 2.42 -8.94
C LEU A 290 11.97 2.25 -10.47
N ASN A 291 10.77 2.08 -11.05
CA ASN A 291 10.58 1.82 -12.48
C ASN A 291 11.33 0.58 -12.99
N LYS A 292 11.41 -0.47 -12.15
CA LYS A 292 12.14 -1.73 -12.39
C LYS A 292 13.66 -1.60 -12.37
N ASP A 293 14.17 -0.48 -11.87
CA ASP A 293 15.60 -0.26 -11.70
C ASP A 293 16.07 -0.78 -10.31
N PRO A 294 17.34 -1.18 -10.12
CA PRO A 294 17.91 -1.43 -8.81
C PRO A 294 18.14 -0.13 -8.03
N PRO A 295 18.36 -0.18 -6.71
CA PRO A 295 18.72 0.98 -5.91
C PRO A 295 19.92 1.76 -6.47
N GLU A 296 20.96 1.07 -6.92
CA GLU A 296 22.05 1.63 -7.72
C GLU A 296 21.73 1.46 -9.20
N PRO A 297 21.49 2.56 -9.95
CA PRO A 297 21.04 2.47 -11.33
C PRO A 297 22.01 1.66 -12.19
N ARG A 298 21.46 0.73 -12.95
CA ARG A 298 22.24 -0.09 -13.88
C ARG A 298 21.94 0.33 -15.32
N PRO A 299 22.98 0.56 -16.16
CA PRO A 299 22.75 0.89 -17.56
C PRO A 299 22.07 -0.26 -18.30
N ILE A 300 21.16 0.08 -19.20
CA ILE A 300 20.51 -0.89 -20.09
C ILE A 300 21.54 -1.40 -21.09
N GLN A 301 21.79 -2.70 -21.08
CA GLN A 301 22.62 -3.33 -22.09
C GLN A 301 21.78 -3.59 -23.35
N THR A 302 22.16 -2.98 -24.46
CA THR A 302 21.63 -3.34 -25.78
C THR A 302 22.31 -4.63 -26.25
N ARG A 303 21.57 -5.48 -26.98
CA ARG A 303 22.14 -6.69 -27.56
C ARG A 303 23.34 -6.32 -28.48
N PRO A 304 24.53 -6.87 -28.22
CA PRO A 304 25.68 -6.68 -29.12
C PRO A 304 25.39 -7.19 -30.53
N ARG A 305 26.13 -6.70 -31.52
CA ARG A 305 26.03 -7.20 -32.91
C ARG A 305 26.83 -8.50 -32.99
N GLY A 306 26.21 -9.57 -33.46
CA GLY A 306 26.85 -10.89 -33.62
C GLY A 306 26.17 -11.97 -32.78
N ASP A 307 26.88 -13.05 -32.52
CA ASP A 307 26.39 -14.23 -31.80
C ASP A 307 26.50 -14.04 -30.27
N ALA A 308 25.89 -12.97 -29.76
CA ALA A 308 25.90 -12.71 -28.32
C ALA A 308 24.84 -13.55 -27.59
N GLU A 309 25.23 -14.14 -26.46
CA GLU A 309 24.40 -14.95 -25.58
C GLU A 309 24.09 -14.24 -24.28
N VAL A 310 22.93 -14.60 -23.67
CA VAL A 310 22.60 -14.16 -22.32
C VAL A 310 23.20 -15.12 -21.32
N VAL A 311 24.14 -14.63 -20.52
CA VAL A 311 24.82 -15.41 -19.48
C VAL A 311 24.21 -15.09 -18.11
N ALA A 312 23.93 -16.14 -17.33
CA ALA A 312 23.50 -16.03 -15.94
C ALA A 312 24.74 -15.99 -15.03
N ILE A 313 24.94 -14.88 -14.32
CA ILE A 313 26.02 -14.70 -13.36
C ILE A 313 25.46 -14.97 -11.96
N PRO A 314 25.97 -15.96 -11.23
CA PRO A 314 25.49 -16.29 -9.91
C PRO A 314 25.78 -15.15 -8.91
N ARG A 315 24.80 -14.86 -8.06
CA ARG A 315 24.87 -13.91 -6.94
C ARG A 315 24.40 -14.64 -5.68
N VAL A 316 24.87 -14.20 -4.53
CA VAL A 316 24.48 -14.76 -3.22
C VAL A 316 24.62 -16.29 -3.19
N GLY A 317 25.83 -16.77 -3.52
CA GLY A 317 26.11 -18.21 -3.55
C GLY A 317 25.26 -19.01 -4.56
N GLY A 318 24.69 -18.37 -5.60
CA GLY A 318 23.86 -19.00 -6.62
C GLY A 318 22.35 -19.03 -6.32
N ILE A 319 21.91 -18.45 -5.20
CA ILE A 319 20.48 -18.30 -4.88
C ILE A 319 19.82 -17.33 -5.86
N HIS A 320 20.53 -16.29 -6.27
CA HIS A 320 20.09 -15.31 -7.24
C HIS A 320 21.05 -15.23 -8.42
N HIS A 321 20.58 -14.63 -9.52
CA HIS A 321 21.38 -14.48 -10.72
C HIS A 321 21.20 -13.07 -11.29
N ARG A 322 22.29 -12.54 -11.84
CA ARG A 322 22.33 -11.39 -12.74
C ARG A 322 22.45 -11.89 -14.17
N TYR A 323 21.80 -11.26 -15.12
CA TYR A 323 21.85 -11.63 -16.54
C TYR A 323 22.52 -10.52 -17.34
N GLU A 324 23.46 -10.90 -18.20
CA GLU A 324 24.20 -9.99 -19.07
C GLU A 324 24.37 -10.59 -20.47
N TRP A 325 24.45 -9.72 -21.46
CA TRP A 325 24.88 -10.12 -22.78
C TRP A 325 26.41 -10.31 -22.77
N ARG A 326 26.87 -11.43 -23.30
CA ARG A 326 28.30 -11.69 -23.57
C ARG A 326 28.45 -12.19 -24.99
N ASP A 327 29.55 -11.81 -25.64
CA ASP A 327 29.92 -12.37 -26.94
C ASP A 327 30.16 -13.87 -26.75
N ALA A 328 29.68 -14.67 -27.71
CA ALA A 328 29.96 -16.08 -27.74
C ALA A 328 31.49 -16.27 -27.91
N ALA A 329 32.12 -17.05 -27.04
CA ALA A 329 33.53 -17.29 -27.04
C ALA A 329 33.98 -18.17 -28.20
#